data_2b38facec9ea7d6c730b998924544645
#
_entry.id   2b38facec9ea7d6c730b998924544645
#
_cell.length_a   1.000
_cell.length_b   1.000
_cell.length_c   1.000
_cell.angle_alpha   90.00
_cell.angle_beta   90.00
_cell.angle_gamma   90.00
#
_symmetry.space_group_name_H-M   'P 1'
#
loop_
_entity.id
_entity.type
_entity.pdbx_description
1 polymer ?
#
loop_
_entity_poly.entity_id
_entity_poly.type
_entity_poly.pdbx_seq_one_letter_code
_entity_poly.pdbx_strand_id
1 'polypeptide(L)'
;MSSSHPISSYVQSMIENDASNNISEEEVFEITTKATSSSNVYSGFAELARALERLRMKRKTDDGNDFGEKSARLLDLFSFGTFDDYYHQQQQNEQQSLKVILNEKQEEKLKQLSVASLSHETKVLSYEILMQQLHLNSVRELEDFLIEKVISPGIVKGQMNQELSVFEVHSAIGRDPDRKSGRVEKMLATVREWKRTCDDALRDIENQIVETKTDLAMEDLRKVDVTRKQEEAERRASANVVGGGGSGGIEEEVDAAIKEESGSAGGTKRKK
;
A
#
# COMPACT_ATOMS: atom_id res chain seq x y z
N MET A 1 25.03 4.18 -4.65
CA MET A 1 24.89 5.59 -5.02
C MET A 1 23.62 6.10 -4.36
N SER A 2 23.74 6.93 -3.35
CA SER A 2 22.58 7.54 -2.66
C SER A 2 22.01 8.59 -3.61
N SER A 3 20.86 8.30 -4.24
CA SER A 3 20.16 9.31 -5.02
C SER A 3 19.57 10.32 -4.03
N SER A 4 20.21 11.48 -3.92
CA SER A 4 19.69 12.58 -3.14
C SER A 4 18.30 12.93 -3.66
N HIS A 5 17.32 13.02 -2.75
CA HIS A 5 15.95 13.41 -3.09
C HIS A 5 15.99 14.78 -3.78
N PRO A 6 15.26 15.00 -4.89
CA PRO A 6 15.34 16.25 -5.65
C PRO A 6 15.04 17.51 -4.83
N ILE A 7 14.29 17.40 -3.73
CA ILE A 7 14.04 18.53 -2.82
C ILE A 7 15.27 18.93 -2.00
N SER A 8 16.22 18.00 -1.78
CA SER A 8 17.39 18.25 -0.93
C SER A 8 18.26 19.40 -1.46
N SER A 9 18.31 19.61 -2.79
CA SER A 9 19.03 20.74 -3.40
C SER A 9 18.40 22.08 -3.03
N TYR A 10 17.07 22.16 -2.99
CA TYR A 10 16.36 23.38 -2.59
C TYR A 10 16.51 23.69 -1.09
N VAL A 11 16.47 22.64 -0.26
CA VAL A 11 16.75 22.76 1.19
C VAL A 11 18.16 23.25 1.42
N GLN A 12 19.13 22.68 0.69
CA GLN A 12 20.54 23.08 0.79
C GLN A 12 20.76 24.51 0.33
N SER A 13 20.17 24.91 -0.79
CA SER A 13 20.23 26.32 -1.28
C SER A 13 19.65 27.29 -0.26
N MET A 14 18.55 26.93 0.40
CA MET A 14 17.95 27.77 1.46
C MET A 14 18.87 27.93 2.68
N ILE A 15 19.56 26.86 3.09
CA ILE A 15 20.48 26.87 4.23
C ILE A 15 21.78 27.61 3.89
N GLU A 16 22.33 27.38 2.71
CA GLU A 16 23.59 28.02 2.25
C GLU A 16 23.41 29.53 2.06
N ASN A 17 22.29 29.98 1.51
CA ASN A 17 21.97 31.39 1.36
C ASN A 17 21.76 32.09 2.72
N ASP A 18 21.18 31.41 3.72
CA ASP A 18 21.08 31.93 5.09
C ASP A 18 22.46 32.07 5.74
N ALA A 19 23.33 31.08 5.55
CA ALA A 19 24.70 31.12 6.10
C ALA A 19 25.58 32.20 5.46
N SER A 20 25.36 32.54 4.18
CA SER A 20 26.20 33.45 3.42
C SER A 20 25.78 34.92 3.53
N ASN A 21 24.48 35.21 3.55
CA ASN A 21 24.02 36.59 3.31
C ASN A 21 22.66 36.97 3.94
N ASN A 22 22.20 36.28 4.96
CA ASN A 22 20.94 36.62 5.60
C ASN A 22 19.77 36.68 4.58
N ILE A 23 19.44 35.54 3.99
CA ILE A 23 18.45 35.36 2.90
C ILE A 23 17.23 36.28 3.01
N SER A 24 16.86 36.97 1.95
CA SER A 24 15.67 37.84 1.92
C SER A 24 14.36 37.01 1.84
N GLU A 25 13.23 37.61 2.19
CA GLU A 25 11.91 37.00 2.06
C GLU A 25 11.59 36.67 0.59
N GLU A 26 12.03 37.52 -0.33
CA GLU A 26 11.83 37.33 -1.77
C GLU A 26 12.61 36.13 -2.30
N GLU A 27 13.85 35.94 -1.85
CA GLU A 27 14.68 34.77 -2.22
C GLU A 27 14.08 33.47 -1.69
N VAL A 28 13.56 33.47 -0.46
CA VAL A 28 12.83 32.31 0.09
C VAL A 28 11.60 32.00 -0.75
N PHE A 29 10.84 33.03 -1.13
CA PHE A 29 9.66 32.85 -1.97
C PHE A 29 10.03 32.34 -3.37
N GLU A 30 11.13 32.80 -3.95
CA GLU A 30 11.62 32.33 -5.24
C GLU A 30 12.04 30.85 -5.18
N ILE A 31 12.79 30.43 -4.14
CA ILE A 31 13.18 29.02 -3.93
C ILE A 31 11.95 28.15 -3.78
N THR A 32 10.97 28.56 -2.97
CA THR A 32 9.73 27.79 -2.76
C THR A 32 8.90 27.70 -4.03
N THR A 33 8.81 28.78 -4.80
CA THR A 33 8.12 28.82 -6.09
C THR A 33 8.81 27.90 -7.12
N LYS A 34 10.12 27.91 -7.19
CA LYS A 34 10.89 26.98 -8.05
C LYS A 34 10.68 25.53 -7.65
N ALA A 35 10.72 25.20 -6.36
CA ALA A 35 10.49 23.85 -5.86
C ALA A 35 9.07 23.35 -6.17
N THR A 36 8.06 24.20 -5.94
CA THR A 36 6.65 23.85 -6.19
C THR A 36 6.29 23.81 -7.68
N SER A 37 7.00 24.53 -8.55
CA SER A 37 6.79 24.52 -10.01
C SER A 37 7.61 23.43 -10.72
N SER A 38 8.57 22.78 -10.07
CA SER A 38 9.45 21.76 -10.67
C SER A 38 8.68 20.48 -10.98
N SER A 39 8.74 19.98 -12.20
CA SER A 39 8.02 18.77 -12.64
C SER A 39 8.50 17.46 -11.99
N ASN A 40 9.68 17.48 -11.35
CA ASN A 40 10.29 16.26 -10.79
C ASN A 40 10.16 16.14 -9.27
N VAL A 41 9.53 17.09 -8.60
CA VAL A 41 9.40 17.14 -7.14
C VAL A 41 7.94 16.99 -6.75
N TYR A 42 7.57 15.84 -6.20
CA TYR A 42 6.19 15.54 -5.76
C TYR A 42 6.09 15.28 -4.25
N SER A 43 7.22 15.18 -3.54
CA SER A 43 7.27 14.96 -2.09
C SER A 43 8.47 15.70 -1.48
N GLY A 44 8.52 15.80 -0.15
CA GLY A 44 9.59 16.47 0.57
C GLY A 44 9.32 17.96 0.84
N PHE A 45 8.17 18.51 0.45
CA PHE A 45 7.80 19.91 0.75
C PHE A 45 7.73 20.18 2.26
N ALA A 46 7.34 19.17 3.05
CA ALA A 46 7.37 19.25 4.51
C ALA A 46 8.80 19.40 5.08
N GLU A 47 9.82 18.91 4.37
CA GLU A 47 11.22 19.10 4.77
C GLU A 47 11.67 20.54 4.49
N LEU A 48 11.29 21.10 3.35
CA LEU A 48 11.53 22.49 3.00
C LEU A 48 10.77 23.43 3.95
N ALA A 49 9.53 23.10 4.32
CA ALA A 49 8.76 23.85 5.32
C ALA A 49 9.45 23.85 6.69
N ARG A 50 10.03 22.73 7.11
CA ARG A 50 10.82 22.65 8.35
C ARG A 50 12.11 23.50 8.29
N ALA A 51 12.77 23.54 7.13
CA ALA A 51 13.92 24.40 6.94
C ALA A 51 13.51 25.88 7.08
N LEU A 52 12.43 26.28 6.43
CA LEU A 52 11.88 27.63 6.55
C LEU A 52 11.49 27.97 8.01
N GLU A 53 10.87 27.04 8.73
CA GLU A 53 10.50 27.24 10.13
C GLU A 53 11.73 27.49 11.03
N ARG A 54 12.84 26.79 10.79
CA ARG A 54 14.13 27.04 11.48
C ARG A 54 14.64 28.45 11.22
N LEU A 55 14.51 28.95 9.97
CA LEU A 55 14.88 30.33 9.63
C LEU A 55 13.98 31.34 10.34
N ARG A 56 12.68 31.10 10.37
CA ARG A 56 11.69 31.91 11.08
C ARG A 56 12.00 32.00 12.59
N MET A 57 12.33 30.86 13.20
CA MET A 57 12.71 30.81 14.63
C MET A 57 13.96 31.60 14.94
N LYS A 58 14.96 31.62 14.05
CA LYS A 58 16.18 32.42 14.21
C LYS A 58 15.93 33.92 14.08
N ARG A 59 14.91 34.33 13.32
CA ARG A 59 14.63 35.72 12.94
C ARG A 59 13.40 36.31 13.64
N LYS A 60 12.86 35.62 14.66
CA LYS A 60 11.77 36.20 15.46
C LYS A 60 12.20 37.55 16.04
N THR A 61 11.83 38.61 15.31
CA THR A 61 11.90 39.96 15.78
C THR A 61 10.59 40.33 16.45
N ASP A 62 10.63 41.22 17.45
CA ASP A 62 9.49 41.67 18.25
C ASP A 62 8.39 42.40 17.44
N ASP A 63 8.63 42.69 16.15
CA ASP A 63 7.77 43.49 15.28
C ASP A 63 6.56 42.75 14.66
N GLY A 64 6.26 41.53 15.04
CA GLY A 64 5.04 40.82 14.60
C GLY A 64 4.94 40.56 13.11
N ASN A 65 5.96 40.87 12.31
CA ASN A 65 6.02 40.55 10.89
C ASN A 65 6.54 39.16 10.71
N ASP A 66 5.67 38.25 10.28
CA ASP A 66 5.99 36.81 10.21
C ASP A 66 6.77 36.53 8.92
N PHE A 67 8.11 36.50 9.01
CA PHE A 67 9.03 36.27 7.89
C PHE A 67 8.63 35.02 7.10
N GLY A 68 8.42 35.16 5.79
CA GLY A 68 8.15 34.05 4.88
C GLY A 68 6.78 33.39 5.07
N GLU A 69 5.76 34.07 5.60
CA GLU A 69 4.43 33.50 5.82
C GLU A 69 3.79 33.00 4.52
N LYS A 70 3.93 33.74 3.43
CA LYS A 70 3.43 33.29 2.10
C LYS A 70 4.08 32.00 1.63
N SER A 71 5.40 31.88 1.82
CA SER A 71 6.16 30.68 1.50
C SER A 71 5.77 29.49 2.38
N ALA A 72 5.52 29.73 3.68
CA ALA A 72 5.07 28.69 4.61
C ALA A 72 3.69 28.15 4.21
N ARG A 73 2.73 29.04 3.91
CA ARG A 73 1.39 28.64 3.45
C ARG A 73 1.43 27.89 2.12
N LEU A 74 2.27 28.33 1.18
CA LEU A 74 2.48 27.64 -0.08
C LEU A 74 3.02 26.21 0.14
N LEU A 75 4.02 26.05 1.01
CA LEU A 75 4.60 24.75 1.32
C LEU A 75 3.62 23.84 2.07
N ASP A 76 2.84 24.37 3.01
CA ASP A 76 1.81 23.59 3.72
C ASP A 76 0.73 23.08 2.74
N LEU A 77 0.31 23.92 1.80
CA LEU A 77 -0.65 23.53 0.76
C LEU A 77 -0.11 22.38 -0.11
N PHE A 78 1.15 22.48 -0.56
CA PHE A 78 1.76 21.43 -1.39
C PHE A 78 2.13 20.17 -0.61
N SER A 79 2.43 20.28 0.68
CA SER A 79 2.71 19.15 1.55
C SER A 79 1.47 18.32 1.84
N PHE A 80 0.37 18.98 2.24
CA PHE A 80 -0.78 18.31 2.86
C PHE A 80 -2.12 18.66 2.21
N GLY A 81 -2.25 19.87 1.61
CA GLY A 81 -3.49 20.38 1.07
C GLY A 81 -3.90 19.74 -0.25
N THR A 82 -5.16 19.89 -0.61
CA THR A 82 -5.74 19.47 -1.89
C THR A 82 -6.06 20.72 -2.75
N PHE A 83 -6.40 20.49 -4.03
CA PHE A 83 -6.84 21.57 -4.92
C PHE A 83 -8.19 22.14 -4.47
N ASP A 84 -9.04 21.29 -3.92
CA ASP A 84 -10.33 21.71 -3.34
C ASP A 84 -10.14 22.62 -2.12
N ASP A 85 -9.19 22.30 -1.21
CA ASP A 85 -8.83 23.16 -0.08
C ASP A 85 -8.35 24.54 -0.57
N TYR A 86 -7.53 24.59 -1.61
CA TYR A 86 -7.05 25.83 -2.20
C TYR A 86 -8.21 26.66 -2.77
N TYR A 87 -9.13 26.01 -3.51
CA TYR A 87 -10.26 26.67 -4.11
C TYR A 87 -11.20 27.27 -3.06
N HIS A 88 -11.49 26.53 -1.99
CA HIS A 88 -12.30 27.00 -0.89
C HIS A 88 -11.63 28.13 -0.10
N GLN A 89 -10.33 28.06 0.11
CA GLN A 89 -9.58 29.16 0.76
C GLN A 89 -9.60 30.44 -0.09
N GLN A 90 -9.60 30.33 -1.40
CA GLN A 90 -9.72 31.49 -2.29
C GLN A 90 -11.05 32.19 -2.17
N GLN A 91 -12.13 31.47 -1.90
CA GLN A 91 -13.48 32.03 -1.77
C GLN A 91 -13.72 32.66 -0.39
N GLN A 92 -13.12 32.10 0.67
CA GLN A 92 -13.39 32.50 2.06
C GLN A 92 -12.49 33.64 2.58
N ASN A 93 -11.29 33.83 2.01
CA ASN A 93 -10.35 34.84 2.51
C ASN A 93 -10.64 36.24 1.94
N GLU A 94 -11.33 37.06 2.70
CA GLU A 94 -11.51 38.52 2.44
C GLU A 94 -10.21 39.31 2.61
N GLN A 95 -9.21 38.79 3.34
CA GLN A 95 -7.92 39.47 3.56
C GLN A 95 -6.99 39.22 2.37
N GLN A 96 -7.00 40.13 1.41
CA GLN A 96 -6.22 40.10 0.17
C GLN A 96 -4.70 39.97 0.36
N SER A 97 -4.15 40.42 1.51
CA SER A 97 -2.71 40.46 1.75
C SER A 97 -2.03 39.06 1.94
N LEU A 98 -2.80 38.06 2.27
CA LEU A 98 -2.30 36.69 2.56
C LEU A 98 -2.71 35.64 1.52
N LYS A 99 -3.32 36.09 0.43
CA LYS A 99 -3.79 35.20 -0.64
C LYS A 99 -2.60 34.62 -1.42
N VAL A 100 -2.45 33.32 -1.42
CA VAL A 100 -1.46 32.63 -2.24
C VAL A 100 -2.06 32.48 -3.64
N ILE A 101 -1.47 33.14 -4.62
CA ILE A 101 -1.86 32.99 -6.04
C ILE A 101 -0.89 31.99 -6.66
N LEU A 102 -1.44 30.87 -7.15
CA LEU A 102 -0.67 29.83 -7.81
C LEU A 102 -0.43 30.18 -9.28
N ASN A 103 0.73 29.81 -9.80
CA ASN A 103 1.00 29.82 -11.23
C ASN A 103 0.35 28.60 -11.90
N GLU A 104 0.09 28.65 -13.20
CA GLU A 104 -0.51 27.55 -13.96
C GLU A 104 0.16 26.19 -13.71
N LYS A 105 1.50 26.15 -13.68
CA LYS A 105 2.28 24.93 -13.34
C LYS A 105 2.05 24.45 -11.92
N GLN A 106 1.86 25.34 -10.98
CA GLN A 106 1.58 25.01 -9.60
C GLN A 106 0.15 24.48 -9.43
N GLU A 107 -0.82 25.06 -10.14
CA GLU A 107 -2.20 24.57 -10.14
C GLU A 107 -2.28 23.15 -10.72
N GLU A 108 -1.66 22.94 -11.89
CA GLU A 108 -1.56 21.61 -12.50
C GLU A 108 -0.96 20.60 -11.52
N LYS A 109 0.15 20.95 -10.89
CA LYS A 109 0.83 20.08 -9.93
C LYS A 109 -0.01 19.82 -8.68
N LEU A 110 -0.72 20.82 -8.17
CA LEU A 110 -1.60 20.64 -7.03
C LEU A 110 -2.77 19.70 -7.36
N LYS A 111 -3.34 19.80 -8.57
CA LYS A 111 -4.32 18.84 -9.08
C LYS A 111 -3.74 17.42 -9.15
N GLN A 112 -2.52 17.25 -9.66
CA GLN A 112 -1.82 15.96 -9.68
C GLN A 112 -1.63 15.37 -8.28
N LEU A 113 -1.19 16.18 -7.32
CA LEU A 113 -1.02 15.78 -5.93
C LEU A 113 -2.34 15.43 -5.26
N SER A 114 -3.44 16.11 -5.63
CA SER A 114 -4.79 15.79 -5.13
C SER A 114 -5.24 14.42 -5.59
N VAL A 115 -5.03 14.08 -6.88
CA VAL A 115 -5.32 12.72 -7.38
C VAL A 115 -4.47 11.67 -6.66
N ALA A 116 -3.18 11.94 -6.42
CA ALA A 116 -2.33 11.03 -5.66
C ALA A 116 -2.83 10.82 -4.23
N SER A 117 -3.33 11.88 -3.55
CA SER A 117 -3.90 11.76 -2.20
C SER A 117 -5.16 10.92 -2.18
N LEU A 118 -6.10 11.15 -3.11
CA LEU A 118 -7.32 10.34 -3.24
C LEU A 118 -7.00 8.88 -3.54
N SER A 119 -5.98 8.63 -4.36
CA SER A 119 -5.49 7.28 -4.68
C SER A 119 -4.94 6.50 -3.49
N HIS A 120 -4.52 7.19 -2.43
CA HIS A 120 -4.11 6.56 -1.16
C HIS A 120 -5.29 6.19 -0.25
N GLU A 121 -6.42 6.85 -0.42
CA GLU A 121 -7.62 6.59 0.38
C GLU A 121 -8.47 5.47 -0.22
N THR A 122 -8.66 5.51 -1.53
CA THR A 122 -9.46 4.53 -2.27
C THR A 122 -8.75 4.08 -3.55
N LYS A 123 -8.91 2.80 -3.89
CA LYS A 123 -8.34 2.24 -5.13
C LYS A 123 -9.24 2.44 -6.34
N VAL A 124 -10.51 2.73 -6.13
CA VAL A 124 -11.50 2.98 -7.17
C VAL A 124 -12.03 4.40 -6.97
N LEU A 125 -11.72 5.28 -7.90
CA LEU A 125 -12.09 6.69 -7.89
C LEU A 125 -13.16 6.93 -8.93
N SER A 126 -14.36 7.38 -8.53
CA SER A 126 -15.39 7.76 -9.50
C SER A 126 -15.03 9.07 -10.18
N TYR A 127 -15.41 9.20 -11.45
CA TYR A 127 -15.20 10.44 -12.22
C TYR A 127 -15.90 11.64 -11.58
N GLU A 128 -17.06 11.40 -10.97
CA GLU A 128 -17.81 12.45 -10.27
C GLU A 128 -17.00 13.06 -9.12
N ILE A 129 -16.43 12.23 -8.25
CA ILE A 129 -15.57 12.68 -7.14
C ILE A 129 -14.33 13.40 -7.67
N LEU A 130 -13.70 12.86 -8.72
CA LEU A 130 -12.51 13.49 -9.31
C LEU A 130 -12.84 14.85 -9.93
N MET A 131 -13.93 14.96 -10.68
CA MET A 131 -14.36 16.23 -11.26
C MET A 131 -14.67 17.28 -10.20
N GLN A 132 -15.34 16.88 -9.13
CA GLN A 132 -15.65 17.76 -8.00
C GLN A 132 -14.38 18.24 -7.30
N GLN A 133 -13.46 17.35 -6.96
CA GLN A 133 -12.22 17.66 -6.24
C GLN A 133 -11.19 18.46 -7.07
N LEU A 134 -11.23 18.30 -8.38
CA LEU A 134 -10.34 19.02 -9.31
C LEU A 134 -11.00 20.25 -9.95
N HIS A 135 -12.27 20.50 -9.65
CA HIS A 135 -13.08 21.56 -10.24
C HIS A 135 -13.03 21.56 -11.78
N LEU A 136 -13.20 20.37 -12.37
CA LEU A 136 -13.26 20.17 -13.83
C LEU A 136 -14.71 20.11 -14.28
N ASN A 137 -15.01 20.70 -15.45
CA ASN A 137 -16.38 20.87 -15.93
C ASN A 137 -16.86 19.74 -16.86
N SER A 138 -15.95 18.94 -17.40
CA SER A 138 -16.31 17.87 -18.33
C SER A 138 -15.51 16.59 -18.10
N VAL A 139 -16.15 15.46 -18.42
CA VAL A 139 -15.51 14.12 -18.35
C VAL A 139 -14.30 14.06 -19.28
N ARG A 140 -14.40 14.66 -20.47
CA ARG A 140 -13.29 14.67 -21.43
C ARG A 140 -12.07 15.40 -20.89
N GLU A 141 -12.28 16.56 -20.27
CA GLU A 141 -11.20 17.31 -19.64
C GLU A 141 -10.53 16.51 -18.50
N LEU A 142 -11.34 15.76 -17.72
CA LEU A 142 -10.83 14.85 -16.70
C LEU A 142 -9.97 13.72 -17.31
N GLU A 143 -10.48 13.07 -18.37
CA GLU A 143 -9.76 11.97 -19.03
C GLU A 143 -8.45 12.46 -19.65
N ASP A 144 -8.47 13.57 -20.37
CA ASP A 144 -7.28 14.19 -20.95
C ASP A 144 -6.27 14.54 -19.85
N PHE A 145 -6.72 15.13 -18.75
CA PHE A 145 -5.87 15.44 -17.59
C PHE A 145 -5.27 14.17 -16.95
N LEU A 146 -6.08 13.12 -16.73
CA LEU A 146 -5.61 11.86 -16.16
C LEU A 146 -4.57 11.19 -17.06
N ILE A 147 -4.78 11.17 -18.38
CA ILE A 147 -3.85 10.53 -19.32
C ILE A 147 -2.54 11.32 -19.40
N GLU A 148 -2.62 12.62 -19.70
CA GLU A 148 -1.44 13.41 -20.01
C GLU A 148 -0.65 13.81 -18.76
N LYS A 149 -1.35 14.16 -17.67
CA LYS A 149 -0.76 14.82 -16.52
C LYS A 149 -0.59 13.92 -15.30
N VAL A 150 -1.27 12.77 -15.24
CA VAL A 150 -1.21 11.88 -14.09
C VAL A 150 -0.58 10.53 -14.45
N ILE A 151 -1.08 9.87 -15.49
CA ILE A 151 -0.61 8.53 -15.90
C ILE A 151 0.72 8.63 -16.66
N SER A 152 0.79 9.52 -17.65
CA SER A 152 1.99 9.66 -18.49
C SER A 152 3.26 10.01 -17.70
N PRO A 153 3.25 10.94 -16.72
CA PRO A 153 4.39 11.19 -15.84
C PRO A 153 4.62 10.09 -14.80
N GLY A 154 3.70 9.13 -14.66
CA GLY A 154 3.80 8.04 -13.71
C GLY A 154 3.46 8.40 -12.26
N ILE A 155 2.70 9.49 -12.04
CA ILE A 155 2.27 9.93 -10.72
C ILE A 155 1.31 8.92 -10.11
N VAL A 156 0.34 8.47 -10.89
CA VAL A 156 -0.56 7.37 -10.54
C VAL A 156 -0.56 6.37 -11.70
N LYS A 157 -0.44 5.10 -11.38
CA LYS A 157 -0.61 4.01 -12.33
C LYS A 157 -1.97 3.39 -12.11
N GLY A 158 -2.73 3.26 -13.17
CA GLY A 158 -4.10 2.74 -13.10
C GLY A 158 -4.72 2.56 -14.47
N GLN A 159 -5.97 2.15 -14.49
CA GLN A 159 -6.78 1.95 -15.69
C GLN A 159 -8.08 2.74 -15.57
N MET A 160 -8.50 3.34 -16.66
CA MET A 160 -9.79 4.03 -16.75
C MET A 160 -10.84 3.07 -17.28
N ASN A 161 -11.96 2.99 -16.59
CA ASN A 161 -13.14 2.26 -17.03
C ASN A 161 -14.25 3.28 -17.36
N GLN A 162 -14.42 3.54 -18.63
CA GLN A 162 -15.38 4.53 -19.13
C GLN A 162 -16.84 4.07 -18.96
N GLU A 163 -17.10 2.75 -19.04
CA GLU A 163 -18.46 2.22 -18.86
C GLU A 163 -18.98 2.44 -17.44
N LEU A 164 -18.10 2.25 -16.44
CA LEU A 164 -18.43 2.46 -15.04
C LEU A 164 -18.12 3.88 -14.56
N SER A 165 -17.51 4.71 -15.42
CA SER A 165 -17.05 6.06 -15.06
C SER A 165 -16.17 6.08 -13.82
N VAL A 166 -15.19 5.17 -13.78
CA VAL A 166 -14.23 5.03 -12.65
C VAL A 166 -12.79 4.96 -13.15
N PHE A 167 -11.90 5.41 -12.31
CA PHE A 167 -10.46 5.25 -12.45
C PHE A 167 -9.96 4.25 -11.39
N GLU A 168 -9.46 3.09 -11.83
CA GLU A 168 -8.92 2.04 -10.98
C GLU A 168 -7.43 2.24 -10.76
N VAL A 169 -7.01 2.43 -9.51
CA VAL A 169 -5.65 2.75 -9.13
C VAL A 169 -4.88 1.49 -8.75
N HIS A 170 -3.75 1.24 -9.41
CA HIS A 170 -2.82 0.17 -9.05
C HIS A 170 -1.75 0.67 -8.06
N SER A 171 -1.16 1.82 -8.33
CA SER A 171 -0.17 2.45 -7.45
C SER A 171 -0.12 3.96 -7.65
N ALA A 172 0.27 4.69 -6.62
CA ALA A 172 0.50 6.13 -6.66
C ALA A 172 1.83 6.48 -6.00
N ILE A 173 2.40 7.63 -6.39
CA ILE A 173 3.60 8.17 -5.72
C ILE A 173 3.26 8.56 -4.27
N GLY A 174 4.23 8.46 -3.38
CA GLY A 174 4.09 8.90 -2.00
C GLY A 174 4.03 10.42 -1.89
N ARG A 175 3.12 10.93 -1.05
CA ARG A 175 3.07 12.33 -0.59
C ARG A 175 3.63 12.45 0.83
N ASP A 176 3.94 13.69 1.23
CA ASP A 176 4.39 13.97 2.59
C ASP A 176 3.31 13.58 3.62
N PRO A 177 3.65 12.81 4.66
CA PRO A 177 2.69 12.44 5.70
C PRO A 177 2.46 13.62 6.65
N ASP A 178 1.21 14.02 6.80
CA ASP A 178 0.85 14.97 7.85
C ASP A 178 0.85 14.29 9.22
N ARG A 179 1.71 14.80 10.11
CA ARG A 179 1.82 14.30 11.49
C ARG A 179 0.66 14.73 12.39
N LYS A 180 -0.02 15.81 12.05
CA LYS A 180 -1.11 16.37 12.87
C LYS A 180 -2.46 15.68 12.58
N SER A 181 -2.65 15.16 11.37
CA SER A 181 -3.92 14.54 10.93
C SER A 181 -4.12 13.09 11.38
N GLY A 182 -3.19 12.51 12.16
CA GLY A 182 -3.25 11.08 12.53
C GLY A 182 -2.97 10.11 11.36
N ARG A 183 -2.51 10.60 10.22
CA ARG A 183 -2.16 9.75 9.06
C ARG A 183 -1.02 8.78 9.38
N VAL A 184 -0.03 9.21 10.14
CA VAL A 184 1.11 8.36 10.55
C VAL A 184 0.63 7.20 11.42
N GLU A 185 -0.29 7.47 12.34
CA GLU A 185 -0.92 6.47 13.21
C GLU A 185 -1.73 5.45 12.39
N LYS A 186 -2.49 5.93 11.39
CA LYS A 186 -3.21 5.04 10.44
C LYS A 186 -2.24 4.17 9.65
N MET A 187 -1.16 4.72 9.12
CA MET A 187 -0.13 3.96 8.41
C MET A 187 0.51 2.90 9.31
N LEU A 188 0.84 3.24 10.56
CA LEU A 188 1.36 2.29 11.55
C LEU A 188 0.34 1.19 11.88
N ALA A 189 -0.94 1.53 12.02
CA ALA A 189 -1.99 0.55 12.25
C ALA A 189 -2.11 -0.43 11.08
N THR A 190 -2.10 0.07 9.84
CA THR A 190 -2.15 -0.77 8.63
C THR A 190 -0.95 -1.71 8.54
N VAL A 191 0.27 -1.23 8.81
CA VAL A 191 1.48 -2.07 8.80
C VAL A 191 1.45 -3.13 9.91
N ARG A 192 0.95 -2.78 11.11
CA ARG A 192 0.78 -3.74 12.20
C ARG A 192 -0.24 -4.82 11.87
N GLU A 193 -1.35 -4.44 11.26
CA GLU A 193 -2.38 -5.38 10.81
C GLU A 193 -1.84 -6.32 9.73
N TRP A 194 -1.11 -5.78 8.75
CA TRP A 194 -0.45 -6.60 7.73
C TRP A 194 0.56 -7.57 8.33
N LYS A 195 1.38 -7.10 9.28
CA LYS A 195 2.31 -7.96 10.01
C LYS A 195 1.55 -9.11 10.71
N ARG A 196 0.45 -8.81 11.41
CA ARG A 196 -0.37 -9.82 12.08
C ARG A 196 -0.90 -10.86 11.11
N THR A 197 -1.41 -10.42 9.97
CA THR A 197 -1.90 -11.33 8.92
C THR A 197 -0.79 -12.26 8.40
N CYS A 198 0.43 -11.75 8.23
CA CYS A 198 1.58 -12.57 7.85
C CYS A 198 1.95 -13.59 8.94
N ASP A 199 1.99 -13.15 10.21
CA ASP A 199 2.31 -14.02 11.34
C ASP A 199 1.24 -15.12 11.51
N ASP A 200 -0.04 -14.81 11.30
CA ASP A 200 -1.14 -15.80 11.33
C ASP A 200 -1.01 -16.80 10.18
N ALA A 201 -0.75 -16.33 8.95
CA ALA A 201 -0.54 -17.21 7.80
C ALA A 201 0.67 -18.16 7.99
N LEU A 202 1.76 -17.68 8.56
CA LEU A 202 2.92 -18.52 8.89
C LEU A 202 2.56 -19.60 9.91
N ARG A 203 1.81 -19.24 10.95
CA ARG A 203 1.35 -20.19 11.97
C ARG A 203 0.44 -21.27 11.38
N ASP A 204 -0.46 -20.88 10.47
CA ASP A 204 -1.34 -21.83 9.79
C ASP A 204 -0.55 -22.82 8.92
N ILE A 205 0.46 -22.33 8.20
CA ILE A 205 1.37 -23.18 7.43
C ILE A 205 2.16 -24.13 8.35
N GLU A 206 2.70 -23.64 9.46
CA GLU A 206 3.41 -24.46 10.44
C GLU A 206 2.49 -25.57 11.01
N ASN A 207 1.25 -25.25 11.36
CA ASN A 207 0.26 -26.21 11.82
C ASN A 207 -0.04 -27.27 10.75
N GLN A 208 -0.24 -26.88 9.48
CA GLN A 208 -0.45 -27.82 8.38
C GLN A 208 0.76 -28.75 8.17
N ILE A 209 1.98 -28.24 8.32
CA ILE A 209 3.18 -29.07 8.23
C ILE A 209 3.21 -30.13 9.34
N VAL A 210 2.86 -29.73 10.58
CA VAL A 210 2.81 -30.66 11.72
C VAL A 210 1.72 -31.71 11.49
N GLU A 211 0.52 -31.30 11.09
CA GLU A 211 -0.60 -32.18 10.79
C GLU A 211 -0.21 -33.19 9.69
N THR A 212 0.33 -32.73 8.58
CA THR A 212 0.78 -33.60 7.49
C THR A 212 1.84 -34.60 7.95
N LYS A 213 2.80 -34.19 8.81
CA LYS A 213 3.82 -35.09 9.35
C LYS A 213 3.21 -36.14 10.28
N THR A 214 2.22 -35.78 11.10
CA THR A 214 1.53 -36.75 11.96
C THR A 214 0.72 -37.73 11.16
N ASP A 215 0.04 -37.29 10.10
CA ASP A 215 -0.73 -38.16 9.21
C ASP A 215 0.17 -39.16 8.46
N LEU A 216 1.31 -38.71 7.93
CA LEU A 216 2.30 -39.58 7.31
C LEU A 216 2.85 -40.62 8.29
N ALA A 217 3.18 -40.21 9.54
CA ALA A 217 3.64 -41.17 10.55
C ALA A 217 2.57 -42.19 10.93
N MET A 218 1.30 -41.81 10.99
CA MET A 218 0.18 -42.72 11.24
C MET A 218 -0.04 -43.67 10.07
N GLU A 219 0.12 -43.20 8.83
CA GLU A 219 0.02 -44.03 7.64
C GLU A 219 1.14 -45.07 7.58
N ASP A 220 2.37 -44.70 7.91
CA ASP A 220 3.50 -45.62 7.96
C ASP A 220 3.32 -46.66 9.05
N LEU A 221 2.78 -46.31 10.22
CA LEU A 221 2.41 -47.32 11.25
C LEU A 221 1.33 -48.30 10.76
N ARG A 222 0.31 -47.81 10.06
CA ARG A 222 -0.71 -48.68 9.45
C ARG A 222 -0.10 -49.65 8.43
N LYS A 223 0.82 -49.19 7.57
CA LYS A 223 1.52 -50.04 6.62
C LYS A 223 2.29 -51.16 7.31
N VAL A 224 3.01 -50.81 8.39
CA VAL A 224 3.76 -51.79 9.19
C VAL A 224 2.81 -52.81 9.85
N ASP A 225 1.68 -52.37 10.38
CA ASP A 225 0.67 -53.28 10.97
C ASP A 225 0.02 -54.20 9.92
N VAL A 226 -0.25 -53.70 8.72
CA VAL A 226 -0.79 -54.50 7.61
C VAL A 226 0.23 -55.54 7.17
N THR A 227 1.49 -55.17 6.96
CA THR A 227 2.55 -56.13 6.59
C THR A 227 2.76 -57.22 7.67
N ARG A 228 2.74 -56.84 8.95
CA ARG A 228 2.84 -57.80 10.05
C ARG A 228 1.66 -58.80 10.06
N LYS A 229 0.44 -58.32 9.87
CA LYS A 229 -0.75 -59.18 9.78
C LYS A 229 -0.69 -60.12 8.57
N GLN A 230 -0.20 -59.64 7.43
CA GLN A 230 0.00 -60.48 6.24
C GLN A 230 1.02 -61.57 6.50
N GLU A 231 2.20 -61.25 7.07
CA GLU A 231 3.23 -62.23 7.42
C GLU A 231 2.71 -63.27 8.45
N GLU A 232 1.91 -62.85 9.43
CA GLU A 232 1.29 -63.75 10.39
C GLU A 232 0.25 -64.67 9.73
N ALA A 233 -0.53 -64.17 8.78
CA ALA A 233 -1.47 -64.96 8.01
C ALA A 233 -0.77 -65.97 7.11
N GLU A 234 0.29 -65.59 6.42
CA GLU A 234 1.15 -66.47 5.62
C GLU A 234 1.81 -67.60 6.46
N ARG A 235 2.30 -67.26 7.66
CA ARG A 235 2.87 -68.25 8.60
C ARG A 235 1.79 -69.24 9.07
N ARG A 236 0.57 -68.78 9.35
CA ARG A 236 -0.54 -69.67 9.72
C ARG A 236 -0.96 -70.56 8.57
N ALA A 237 -1.04 -69.98 7.34
CA ALA A 237 -1.35 -70.76 6.15
C ALA A 237 -0.27 -71.86 5.87
N SER A 238 1.02 -71.51 5.99
CA SER A 238 2.12 -72.45 5.83
C SER A 238 2.14 -73.55 6.90
N ALA A 239 1.81 -73.21 8.16
CA ALA A 239 1.70 -74.19 9.24
C ALA A 239 0.55 -75.18 9.06
N ASN A 240 -0.56 -74.71 8.49
CA ASN A 240 -1.71 -75.58 8.16
C ASN A 240 -1.46 -76.50 6.98
N VAL A 241 -0.60 -76.09 6.04
CA VAL A 241 -0.20 -77.00 4.87
C VAL A 241 0.70 -78.10 5.33
N VAL A 242 1.49 -77.95 6.40
CA VAL A 242 2.38 -79.00 6.93
C VAL A 242 1.63 -80.00 7.86
N GLY A 243 0.45 -79.63 8.33
CA GLY A 243 -0.29 -80.39 9.35
C GLY A 243 -1.57 -81.15 8.92
N GLY A 244 -1.97 -81.16 7.63
CA GLY A 244 -3.19 -81.90 7.27
C GLY A 244 -3.61 -81.72 5.82
N GLY A 245 -3.57 -82.77 5.05
CA GLY A 245 -4.22 -82.83 3.73
C GLY A 245 -5.74 -82.67 3.86
N GLY A 246 -6.27 -81.59 3.25
CA GLY A 246 -7.71 -81.35 3.16
C GLY A 246 -7.98 -80.12 2.27
N SER A 247 -8.34 -80.46 1.02
CA SER A 247 -8.75 -79.49 -0.02
C SER A 247 -9.97 -78.69 0.34
N GLY A 248 -9.93 -77.39 0.04
CA GLY A 248 -11.12 -76.56 -0.24
C GLY A 248 -11.45 -75.52 0.76
N GLY A 249 -11.34 -74.26 0.38
CA GLY A 249 -12.10 -73.16 1.02
C GLY A 249 -11.35 -71.99 1.63
N ILE A 250 -10.18 -71.59 1.08
CA ILE A 250 -9.44 -70.42 1.69
C ILE A 250 -9.42 -69.17 0.80
N GLU A 251 -9.86 -69.25 -0.46
CA GLU A 251 -9.83 -68.07 -1.36
C GLU A 251 -10.97 -67.09 -1.14
N GLU A 252 -12.10 -67.51 -0.52
CA GLU A 252 -13.27 -66.64 -0.33
C GLU A 252 -13.21 -65.75 0.91
N GLU A 253 -12.43 -66.09 1.95
CA GLU A 253 -12.32 -65.35 3.20
C GLU A 253 -11.31 -64.16 3.13
N VAL A 254 -10.33 -64.25 2.24
CA VAL A 254 -9.32 -63.19 2.06
C VAL A 254 -9.87 -62.03 1.23
N ASP A 255 -10.72 -62.33 0.21
CA ASP A 255 -11.36 -61.30 -0.61
C ASP A 255 -12.45 -60.50 0.13
N ALA A 256 -13.09 -61.09 1.14
CA ALA A 256 -14.08 -60.40 1.98
C ALA A 256 -13.43 -59.37 2.94
N ALA A 257 -12.26 -59.68 3.51
CA ALA A 257 -11.56 -58.81 4.43
C ALA A 257 -10.92 -57.60 3.70
N ILE A 258 -10.52 -57.72 2.44
CA ILE A 258 -9.99 -56.61 1.63
C ILE A 258 -11.09 -55.65 1.18
N LYS A 259 -12.32 -56.11 1.01
CA LYS A 259 -13.45 -55.31 0.55
C LYS A 259 -14.07 -54.42 1.66
N GLU A 260 -13.99 -54.80 2.93
CA GLU A 260 -14.49 -54.00 4.03
C GLU A 260 -13.61 -52.79 4.37
N GLU A 261 -12.27 -52.89 4.18
CA GLU A 261 -11.37 -51.74 4.47
C GLU A 261 -11.31 -50.71 3.35
N SER A 262 -11.63 -51.05 2.09
CA SER A 262 -11.60 -50.09 0.96
C SER A 262 -12.86 -49.20 0.87
N GLY A 263 -13.89 -49.48 1.67
CA GLY A 263 -15.18 -48.76 1.64
C GLY A 263 -15.28 -47.53 2.55
N SER A 264 -14.29 -47.30 3.48
CA SER A 264 -14.39 -46.27 4.50
C SER A 264 -13.64 -44.94 4.21
N ALA A 265 -12.96 -44.84 3.07
CA ALA A 265 -12.19 -43.62 2.73
C ALA A 265 -12.85 -42.82 1.60
N GLY A 266 -14.01 -42.22 1.88
CA GLY A 266 -14.66 -41.37 0.89
C GLY A 266 -15.80 -40.55 1.45
N GLY A 267 -15.50 -39.38 2.03
CA GLY A 267 -16.57 -38.50 2.45
C GLY A 267 -16.20 -37.25 3.19
N THR A 268 -15.24 -36.44 2.72
CA THR A 268 -15.13 -35.06 3.20
C THR A 268 -15.75 -34.10 2.18
N LYS A 269 -17.01 -33.78 2.39
CA LYS A 269 -17.73 -32.73 1.66
C LYS A 269 -17.09 -31.37 1.92
N ARG A 270 -16.45 -30.78 0.91
CA ARG A 270 -16.15 -29.35 0.87
C ARG A 270 -17.45 -28.55 0.85
N LYS A 271 -17.74 -27.78 1.90
CA LYS A 271 -18.71 -26.69 1.84
C LYS A 271 -18.04 -25.45 1.24
N LYS A 272 -18.74 -24.84 0.28
CA LYS A 272 -18.44 -23.56 -0.35
C LYS A 272 -18.48 -22.41 0.66
#